data_9ca4aa8c59b677327deba24d79442e48
#
_entry.id   9ca4aa8c59b677327deba24d79442e48
#
_cell.length_a   1.000
_cell.length_b   1.000
_cell.length_c   1.000
_cell.angle_alpha   90.00
_cell.angle_beta   90.00
_cell.angle_gamma   90.00
#
_symmetry.space_group_name_H-M   'P 1'
#
loop_
_entity.id
_entity.type
_entity.pdbx_description
1 polymer ?
#
loop_
_entity_poly.entity_id
_entity_poly.type
_entity_poly.pdbx_seq_one_letter_code
_entity_poly.pdbx_strand_id
1 'polypeptide(L)'
;MKLFNLSGKVAIVTGASRGIGRSIAFQLARAGAKVVVSSRKLDACEAVVKEIQAEGGTAMAISASIAIKDQLQAMVQKTKEVWGPVDILVCNAASNPYYGPATGMSDEVFNKVMHNNVLSSTWLCNMVYPDMKARKDGAIVLVSSVGGLHGSAVIGAYNISKAADMQLARNLAVEWGPDNIRVNCIAPGLIRTDFAKALTDDPVKAGMVENETPLRRIGEPDDIGGIAVLLASAAGKYITGQTIVADGGMMIR
;
A
#
# COMPACT_ATOMS: atom_id res chain seq x y z
N MET A 1 3.64 -1.79 23.34
CA MET A 1 2.25 -1.25 23.48
C MET A 1 1.28 -2.33 23.03
N LYS A 2 0.32 -2.76 23.91
CA LYS A 2 -0.57 -3.89 23.64
C LYS A 2 -1.45 -3.71 22.37
N LEU A 3 -1.94 -2.49 22.11
CA LEU A 3 -2.85 -2.19 21.01
C LEU A 3 -2.20 -2.28 19.62
N PHE A 4 -0.91 -2.05 19.50
CA PHE A 4 -0.16 -2.09 18.24
C PHE A 4 0.56 -3.42 18.01
N ASN A 5 0.40 -4.37 18.92
CA ASN A 5 1.05 -5.68 18.81
C ASN A 5 0.39 -6.52 17.70
N LEU A 6 1.24 -7.02 16.78
CA LEU A 6 0.86 -7.87 15.66
C LEU A 6 1.48 -9.28 15.76
N SER A 7 1.95 -9.68 16.96
CA SER A 7 2.54 -11.00 17.17
C SER A 7 1.59 -12.10 16.73
N GLY A 8 2.09 -13.04 15.93
CA GLY A 8 1.32 -14.15 15.37
C GLY A 8 0.55 -13.81 14.11
N LYS A 9 0.45 -12.54 13.69
CA LYS A 9 -0.22 -12.12 12.45
C LYS A 9 0.64 -12.35 11.23
N VAL A 10 0.03 -12.73 10.11
CA VAL A 10 0.65 -12.94 8.80
C VAL A 10 0.27 -11.77 7.89
N ALA A 11 1.26 -11.06 7.37
CA ALA A 11 1.08 -9.92 6.51
C ALA A 11 1.68 -10.13 5.11
N ILE A 12 0.98 -9.68 4.07
CA ILE A 12 1.53 -9.55 2.71
C ILE A 12 1.62 -8.06 2.39
N VAL A 13 2.80 -7.61 1.92
CA VAL A 13 3.01 -6.24 1.44
C VAL A 13 3.50 -6.28 0.01
N THR A 14 2.73 -5.72 -0.93
CA THR A 14 3.12 -5.62 -2.34
C THR A 14 3.94 -4.36 -2.60
N GLY A 15 4.88 -4.41 -3.57
CA GLY A 15 5.79 -3.29 -3.83
C GLY A 15 6.73 -3.00 -2.67
N ALA A 16 7.08 -4.01 -1.86
CA ALA A 16 7.78 -3.86 -0.60
C ALA A 16 9.31 -3.87 -0.70
N SER A 17 9.89 -3.91 -1.91
CA SER A 17 11.35 -3.90 -2.09
C SER A 17 11.99 -2.53 -1.88
N ARG A 18 11.22 -1.44 -1.78
CA ARG A 18 11.70 -0.06 -1.59
C ARG A 18 10.60 0.90 -1.15
N GLY A 19 10.99 2.12 -0.79
CA GLY A 19 10.07 3.24 -0.50
C GLY A 19 9.03 2.93 0.56
N ILE A 20 7.80 3.37 0.34
CA ILE A 20 6.67 3.23 1.28
C ILE A 20 6.44 1.75 1.64
N GLY A 21 6.39 0.86 0.64
CA GLY A 21 6.14 -0.56 0.89
C GLY A 21 7.23 -1.22 1.75
N ARG A 22 8.51 -0.84 1.55
CA ARG A 22 9.61 -1.31 2.41
C ARG A 22 9.41 -0.82 3.85
N SER A 23 9.14 0.46 4.05
CA SER A 23 8.89 1.01 5.39
C SER A 23 7.70 0.30 6.06
N ILE A 24 6.58 0.11 5.36
CA ILE A 24 5.42 -0.63 5.88
C ILE A 24 5.84 -2.04 6.31
N ALA A 25 6.60 -2.77 5.48
CA ALA A 25 7.06 -4.12 5.81
C ALA A 25 7.91 -4.14 7.10
N PHE A 26 8.83 -3.18 7.25
CA PHE A 26 9.63 -3.03 8.47
C PHE A 26 8.76 -2.74 9.70
N GLN A 27 7.85 -1.77 9.62
CA GLN A 27 7.02 -1.39 10.77
C GLN A 27 6.07 -2.51 11.19
N LEU A 28 5.49 -3.26 10.24
CA LEU A 28 4.67 -4.45 10.55
C LEU A 28 5.53 -5.55 11.22
N ALA A 29 6.75 -5.81 10.73
CA ALA A 29 7.66 -6.78 11.32
C ALA A 29 8.10 -6.37 12.75
N ARG A 30 8.44 -5.10 12.95
CA ARG A 30 8.76 -4.53 14.27
C ARG A 30 7.59 -4.63 15.25
N ALA A 31 6.35 -4.55 14.75
CA ALA A 31 5.14 -4.77 15.53
C ALA A 31 4.87 -6.27 15.83
N GLY A 32 5.68 -7.19 15.28
CA GLY A 32 5.63 -8.63 15.55
C GLY A 32 4.95 -9.48 14.48
N ALA A 33 4.55 -8.91 13.34
CA ALA A 33 3.98 -9.66 12.24
C ALA A 33 5.05 -10.48 11.49
N LYS A 34 4.64 -11.62 10.91
CA LYS A 34 5.40 -12.33 9.88
C LYS A 34 5.07 -11.69 8.54
N VAL A 35 6.06 -11.16 7.83
CA VAL A 35 5.83 -10.30 6.68
C VAL A 35 6.34 -10.92 5.37
N VAL A 36 5.45 -11.10 4.40
CA VAL A 36 5.82 -11.37 3.02
C VAL A 36 6.19 -10.06 2.35
N VAL A 37 7.45 -9.93 1.96
CA VAL A 37 7.99 -8.84 1.16
C VAL A 37 7.86 -9.23 -0.31
N SER A 38 6.97 -8.57 -1.06
CA SER A 38 6.72 -8.93 -2.46
C SER A 38 6.98 -7.78 -3.43
N SER A 39 7.68 -8.08 -4.50
CA SER A 39 7.82 -7.25 -5.69
C SER A 39 8.21 -8.12 -6.89
N ARG A 40 8.42 -7.52 -8.08
CA ARG A 40 8.81 -8.25 -9.30
C ARG A 40 10.22 -8.82 -9.24
N LYS A 41 11.13 -8.24 -8.46
CA LYS A 41 12.53 -8.65 -8.35
C LYS A 41 12.75 -9.36 -7.03
N LEU A 42 13.05 -10.65 -7.09
CA LEU A 42 13.25 -11.48 -5.91
C LEU A 42 14.44 -11.01 -5.09
N ASP A 43 15.57 -10.76 -5.74
CA ASP A 43 16.81 -10.26 -5.11
C ASP A 43 16.61 -9.02 -4.25
N ALA A 44 15.82 -8.06 -4.78
CA ALA A 44 15.49 -6.84 -4.04
C ALA A 44 14.56 -7.10 -2.84
N CYS A 45 13.67 -8.11 -2.93
CA CYS A 45 12.85 -8.53 -1.78
C CYS A 45 13.70 -9.26 -0.74
N GLU A 46 14.63 -10.13 -1.16
CA GLU A 46 15.55 -10.84 -0.27
C GLU A 46 16.47 -9.91 0.51
N ALA A 47 16.92 -8.82 -0.11
CA ALA A 47 17.70 -7.79 0.57
C ALA A 47 16.92 -7.17 1.74
N VAL A 48 15.65 -6.80 1.51
CA VAL A 48 14.76 -6.26 2.55
C VAL A 48 14.46 -7.31 3.64
N VAL A 49 14.28 -8.57 3.25
CA VAL A 49 14.07 -9.66 4.22
C VAL A 49 15.28 -9.82 5.14
N LYS A 50 16.50 -9.81 4.59
CA LYS A 50 17.74 -9.88 5.40
C LYS A 50 17.84 -8.74 6.41
N GLU A 51 17.49 -7.52 5.99
CA GLU A 51 17.49 -6.37 6.89
C GLU A 51 16.43 -6.51 8.00
N ILE A 52 15.19 -6.94 7.69
CA ILE A 52 14.15 -7.20 8.70
C ILE A 52 14.59 -8.29 9.69
N GLN A 53 15.22 -9.36 9.19
CA GLN A 53 15.73 -10.45 10.03
C GLN A 53 16.89 -10.02 10.92
N ALA A 54 17.76 -9.14 10.43
CA ALA A 54 18.85 -8.56 11.21
C ALA A 54 18.36 -7.73 12.42
N GLU A 55 17.14 -7.16 12.31
CA GLU A 55 16.46 -6.48 13.42
C GLU A 55 15.63 -7.45 14.32
N GLY A 56 15.72 -8.76 14.09
CA GLY A 56 14.95 -9.77 14.83
C GLY A 56 13.52 -9.99 14.34
N GLY A 57 13.11 -9.36 13.24
CA GLY A 57 11.81 -9.55 12.62
C GLY A 57 11.71 -10.87 11.84
N THR A 58 10.50 -11.26 11.50
CA THR A 58 10.23 -12.45 10.66
C THR A 58 9.71 -12.02 9.31
N ALA A 59 10.44 -12.36 8.25
CA ALA A 59 10.03 -12.03 6.88
C ALA A 59 10.45 -13.13 5.89
N MET A 60 9.73 -13.22 4.76
CA MET A 60 10.12 -13.99 3.58
C MET A 60 9.89 -13.22 2.29
N ALA A 61 10.70 -13.49 1.27
CA ALA A 61 10.58 -12.90 -0.05
C ALA A 61 9.75 -13.77 -0.97
N ILE A 62 8.79 -13.18 -1.68
CA ILE A 62 8.06 -13.84 -2.77
C ILE A 62 7.97 -12.88 -3.94
N SER A 63 8.54 -13.27 -5.08
CA SER A 63 8.42 -12.49 -6.32
C SER A 63 7.03 -12.64 -6.91
N ALA A 64 6.36 -11.51 -7.16
CA ALA A 64 5.08 -11.47 -7.88
C ALA A 64 4.92 -10.14 -8.62
N SER A 65 4.40 -10.22 -9.85
CA SER A 65 3.96 -9.07 -10.62
C SER A 65 2.47 -8.83 -10.37
N ILE A 66 2.09 -7.61 -9.98
CA ILE A 66 0.68 -7.24 -9.82
C ILE A 66 -0.11 -7.30 -11.13
N ALA A 67 0.57 -7.27 -12.27
CA ALA A 67 -0.06 -7.42 -13.58
C ALA A 67 -0.47 -8.87 -13.91
N ILE A 68 -0.06 -9.87 -13.12
CA ILE A 68 -0.24 -11.29 -13.42
C ILE A 68 -0.98 -11.96 -12.27
N LYS A 69 -2.29 -12.23 -12.48
CA LYS A 69 -3.19 -12.78 -11.46
C LYS A 69 -2.68 -14.08 -10.85
N ASP A 70 -2.16 -14.99 -11.68
CA ASP A 70 -1.68 -16.30 -11.24
C ASP A 70 -0.46 -16.18 -10.30
N GLN A 71 0.42 -15.19 -10.52
CA GLN A 71 1.53 -14.93 -9.61
C GLN A 71 1.05 -14.41 -8.26
N LEU A 72 0.02 -13.57 -8.23
CA LEU A 72 -0.61 -13.11 -6.99
C LEU A 72 -1.28 -14.26 -6.24
N GLN A 73 -1.97 -15.14 -6.96
CA GLN A 73 -2.58 -16.33 -6.39
C GLN A 73 -1.53 -17.28 -5.80
N ALA A 74 -0.45 -17.55 -6.54
CA ALA A 74 0.66 -18.36 -6.06
C ALA A 74 1.32 -17.75 -4.81
N MET A 75 1.47 -16.42 -4.76
CA MET A 75 2.01 -15.71 -3.58
C MET A 75 1.12 -15.92 -2.35
N VAL A 76 -0.19 -15.73 -2.47
CA VAL A 76 -1.14 -15.93 -1.36
C VAL A 76 -1.14 -17.38 -0.91
N GLN A 77 -1.18 -18.32 -1.86
CA GLN A 77 -1.14 -19.76 -1.57
C GLN A 77 0.16 -20.18 -0.86
N LYS A 78 1.31 -19.71 -1.37
CA LYS A 78 2.62 -19.98 -0.74
C LYS A 78 2.72 -19.41 0.68
N THR A 79 2.16 -18.22 0.90
CA THR A 79 2.09 -17.63 2.24
C THR A 79 1.31 -18.50 3.20
N LYS A 80 0.14 -18.97 2.74
CA LYS A 80 -0.74 -19.85 3.52
C LYS A 80 -0.09 -21.19 3.86
N GLU A 81 0.66 -21.77 2.96
CA GLU A 81 1.40 -23.04 3.18
C GLU A 81 2.48 -22.88 4.25
N VAL A 82 3.19 -21.76 4.27
CA VAL A 82 4.35 -21.57 5.15
C VAL A 82 3.94 -21.07 6.54
N TRP A 83 2.99 -20.11 6.61
CA TRP A 83 2.68 -19.43 7.86
C TRP A 83 1.22 -19.48 8.28
N GLY A 84 0.36 -20.04 7.44
CA GLY A 84 -1.08 -20.01 7.64
C GLY A 84 -1.74 -18.83 6.89
N PRO A 85 -3.05 -18.66 7.08
CA PRO A 85 -3.85 -17.70 6.36
C PRO A 85 -3.41 -16.26 6.63
N VAL A 86 -3.57 -15.40 5.61
CA VAL A 86 -3.21 -13.98 5.66
C VAL A 86 -4.17 -13.22 6.59
N ASP A 87 -3.61 -12.49 7.55
CA ASP A 87 -4.36 -11.61 8.46
C ASP A 87 -4.36 -10.16 8.01
N ILE A 88 -3.27 -9.74 7.36
CA ILE A 88 -3.04 -8.36 6.94
C ILE A 88 -2.62 -8.34 5.49
N LEU A 89 -3.36 -7.58 4.66
CA LEU A 89 -3.00 -7.36 3.27
C LEU A 89 -2.71 -5.87 3.05
N VAL A 90 -1.52 -5.55 2.50
CA VAL A 90 -1.17 -4.19 2.09
C VAL A 90 -0.95 -4.15 0.58
N CYS A 91 -1.89 -3.56 -0.14
CA CYS A 91 -1.79 -3.28 -1.57
C CYS A 91 -1.09 -1.92 -1.77
N ASN A 92 0.23 -1.95 -1.90
CA ASN A 92 1.04 -0.75 -2.09
C ASN A 92 1.63 -0.63 -3.51
N ALA A 93 1.84 -1.75 -4.20
CA ALA A 93 2.38 -1.72 -5.56
C ALA A 93 1.45 -0.97 -6.52
N ALA A 94 2.01 -0.05 -7.28
CA ALA A 94 1.29 0.72 -8.29
C ALA A 94 2.19 1.05 -9.49
N SER A 95 1.59 1.54 -10.57
CA SER A 95 2.30 2.05 -11.74
C SER A 95 1.70 3.37 -12.22
N ASN A 96 2.57 4.25 -12.73
CA ASN A 96 2.18 5.46 -13.46
C ASN A 96 3.10 5.62 -14.67
N PRO A 97 2.80 4.96 -15.79
CA PRO A 97 3.67 4.96 -16.96
C PRO A 97 3.53 6.21 -17.85
N TYR A 98 2.62 7.13 -17.55
CA TYR A 98 2.33 8.29 -18.38
C TYR A 98 2.34 9.58 -17.56
N TYR A 99 3.00 10.58 -18.10
CA TYR A 99 3.05 11.94 -17.58
C TYR A 99 2.75 12.93 -18.71
N GLY A 100 1.54 13.46 -18.75
CA GLY A 100 1.05 14.36 -19.79
C GLY A 100 -0.46 14.58 -19.71
N PRO A 101 -1.00 15.43 -20.60
CA PRO A 101 -2.44 15.75 -20.63
C PRO A 101 -3.28 14.52 -21.02
N ALA A 102 -4.52 14.46 -20.56
CA ALA A 102 -5.44 13.36 -20.83
C ALA A 102 -5.66 13.10 -22.34
N THR A 103 -5.63 14.14 -23.15
CA THR A 103 -5.80 14.06 -24.61
C THR A 103 -4.66 13.33 -25.34
N GLY A 104 -3.49 13.20 -24.73
CA GLY A 104 -2.34 12.46 -25.29
C GLY A 104 -2.16 11.04 -24.75
N MET A 105 -3.07 10.58 -23.87
CA MET A 105 -2.98 9.25 -23.27
C MET A 105 -3.71 8.22 -24.13
N SER A 106 -3.04 7.10 -24.45
CA SER A 106 -3.68 6.01 -25.16
C SER A 106 -4.52 5.11 -24.24
N ASP A 107 -5.49 4.40 -24.83
CA ASP A 107 -6.34 3.45 -24.11
C ASP A 107 -5.52 2.32 -23.46
N GLU A 108 -4.42 1.88 -24.08
CA GLU A 108 -3.54 0.86 -23.53
C GLU A 108 -2.87 1.32 -22.24
N VAL A 109 -2.44 2.59 -22.21
CA VAL A 109 -1.85 3.19 -21.01
C VAL A 109 -2.90 3.32 -19.91
N PHE A 110 -4.09 3.81 -20.23
CA PHE A 110 -5.19 3.92 -19.27
C PHE A 110 -5.54 2.55 -18.70
N ASN A 111 -5.77 1.56 -19.57
CA ASN A 111 -6.09 0.19 -19.17
C ASN A 111 -4.99 -0.43 -18.31
N LYS A 112 -3.72 -0.19 -18.65
CA LYS A 112 -2.58 -0.66 -17.85
C LYS A 112 -2.55 -0.06 -16.44
N VAL A 113 -2.87 1.22 -16.29
CA VAL A 113 -2.95 1.87 -14.98
C VAL A 113 -4.09 1.27 -14.16
N MET A 114 -5.30 1.15 -14.73
CA MET A 114 -6.46 0.58 -14.05
C MET A 114 -6.25 -0.88 -13.68
N HIS A 115 -5.67 -1.66 -14.59
CA HIS A 115 -5.32 -3.06 -14.35
C HIS A 115 -4.34 -3.22 -13.18
N ASN A 116 -3.23 -2.47 -13.23
CA ASN A 116 -2.17 -2.62 -12.23
C ASN A 116 -2.55 -2.04 -10.86
N ASN A 117 -3.28 -0.93 -10.82
CA ASN A 117 -3.51 -0.23 -9.56
C ASN A 117 -4.84 -0.65 -8.91
N VAL A 118 -5.89 -0.90 -9.70
CA VAL A 118 -7.23 -1.18 -9.17
C VAL A 118 -7.57 -2.68 -9.23
N LEU A 119 -7.47 -3.27 -10.43
CA LEU A 119 -7.88 -4.66 -10.63
C LEU A 119 -7.00 -5.63 -9.84
N SER A 120 -5.69 -5.39 -9.78
CA SER A 120 -4.77 -6.23 -8.99
C SER A 120 -5.07 -6.19 -7.50
N SER A 121 -5.38 -5.01 -6.95
CA SER A 121 -5.80 -4.84 -5.56
C SER A 121 -7.11 -5.57 -5.27
N THR A 122 -8.07 -5.48 -6.20
CA THR A 122 -9.34 -6.22 -6.11
C THR A 122 -9.11 -7.73 -6.09
N TRP A 123 -8.23 -8.24 -6.95
CA TRP A 123 -7.89 -9.68 -6.95
C TRP A 123 -7.31 -10.13 -5.62
N LEU A 124 -6.32 -9.39 -5.09
CA LEU A 124 -5.68 -9.72 -3.82
C LEU A 124 -6.68 -9.70 -2.66
N CYS A 125 -7.54 -8.68 -2.60
CA CYS A 125 -8.60 -8.59 -1.60
C CYS A 125 -9.50 -9.85 -1.64
N ASN A 126 -9.96 -10.23 -2.85
CA ASN A 126 -10.81 -11.41 -3.03
C ASN A 126 -10.08 -12.73 -2.68
N MET A 127 -8.76 -12.82 -2.92
CA MET A 127 -7.97 -14.02 -2.61
C MET A 127 -7.81 -14.25 -1.10
N VAL A 128 -7.72 -13.19 -0.29
CA VAL A 128 -7.56 -13.31 1.17
C VAL A 128 -8.89 -13.36 1.92
N TYR A 129 -9.98 -12.87 1.30
CA TYR A 129 -11.30 -12.75 1.92
C TYR A 129 -11.85 -14.05 2.51
N PRO A 130 -11.82 -15.22 1.81
CA PRO A 130 -12.43 -16.44 2.35
C PRO A 130 -11.85 -16.86 3.70
N ASP A 131 -10.54 -16.76 3.86
CA ASP A 131 -9.87 -17.13 5.12
C ASP A 131 -10.12 -16.07 6.21
N MET A 132 -10.13 -14.79 5.88
CA MET A 132 -10.47 -13.70 6.81
C MET A 132 -11.92 -13.83 7.29
N LYS A 133 -12.86 -14.11 6.37
CA LYS A 133 -14.27 -14.34 6.69
C LYS A 133 -14.46 -15.52 7.63
N ALA A 134 -13.81 -16.64 7.36
CA ALA A 134 -13.91 -17.85 8.21
C ALA A 134 -13.45 -17.60 9.64
N ARG A 135 -12.46 -16.73 9.84
CA ARG A 135 -11.94 -16.36 11.17
C ARG A 135 -12.62 -15.14 11.78
N LYS A 136 -13.45 -14.43 11.02
CA LYS A 136 -14.04 -13.14 11.40
C LYS A 136 -12.99 -12.15 11.89
N ASP A 137 -11.87 -12.10 11.19
CA ASP A 137 -10.74 -11.23 11.50
C ASP A 137 -9.88 -10.97 10.25
N GLY A 138 -9.64 -9.70 9.94
CA GLY A 138 -8.80 -9.28 8.83
C GLY A 138 -8.62 -7.77 8.75
N ALA A 139 -7.46 -7.34 8.24
CA ALA A 139 -7.17 -5.94 7.96
C ALA A 139 -6.56 -5.78 6.56
N ILE A 140 -7.17 -4.93 5.75
CA ILE A 140 -6.71 -4.60 4.40
C ILE A 140 -6.39 -3.11 4.33
N VAL A 141 -5.22 -2.79 3.83
CA VAL A 141 -4.74 -1.41 3.65
C VAL A 141 -4.40 -1.20 2.17
N LEU A 142 -5.09 -0.27 1.52
CA LEU A 142 -4.79 0.16 0.16
C LEU A 142 -3.95 1.44 0.22
N VAL A 143 -2.75 1.43 -0.36
CA VAL A 143 -1.93 2.64 -0.45
C VAL A 143 -2.35 3.42 -1.70
N SER A 144 -3.17 4.43 -1.47
CA SER A 144 -3.67 5.35 -2.48
C SER A 144 -2.70 6.54 -2.69
N SER A 145 -3.21 7.75 -2.80
CA SER A 145 -2.47 9.02 -2.93
C SER A 145 -3.42 10.19 -2.70
N VAL A 146 -2.91 11.34 -2.24
CA VAL A 146 -3.66 12.60 -2.30
C VAL A 146 -4.08 12.95 -3.74
N GLY A 147 -3.37 12.43 -4.75
CA GLY A 147 -3.79 12.54 -6.15
C GLY A 147 -5.18 11.97 -6.45
N GLY A 148 -5.71 11.07 -5.61
CA GLY A 148 -7.10 10.61 -5.70
C GLY A 148 -8.13 11.59 -5.13
N LEU A 149 -7.70 12.68 -4.51
CA LEU A 149 -8.55 13.69 -3.86
C LEU A 149 -8.59 15.02 -4.62
N HIS A 150 -7.68 15.23 -5.57
CA HIS A 150 -7.63 16.45 -6.37
C HIS A 150 -7.32 16.18 -7.85
N GLY A 151 -7.56 17.16 -8.71
CA GLY A 151 -7.25 17.09 -10.13
C GLY A 151 -5.76 17.28 -10.43
N SER A 152 -5.33 16.78 -11.60
CA SER A 152 -3.99 17.02 -12.13
C SER A 152 -4.04 17.10 -13.66
N ALA A 153 -3.28 18.05 -14.22
CA ALA A 153 -3.17 18.22 -15.67
C ALA A 153 -2.29 17.13 -16.33
N VAL A 154 -1.53 16.34 -15.55
CA VAL A 154 -0.45 15.50 -16.12
C VAL A 154 -0.42 14.03 -15.63
N ILE A 155 -1.17 13.68 -14.58
CA ILE A 155 -1.22 12.30 -14.05
C ILE A 155 -2.68 11.79 -13.89
N GLY A 156 -3.56 12.19 -14.82
CA GLY A 156 -5.01 11.96 -14.71
C GLY A 156 -5.41 10.51 -14.48
N ALA A 157 -4.89 9.55 -15.27
CA ALA A 157 -5.23 8.13 -15.11
C ALA A 157 -4.78 7.58 -13.75
N TYR A 158 -3.59 7.97 -13.28
CA TYR A 158 -3.10 7.61 -11.95
C TYR A 158 -4.03 8.13 -10.87
N ASN A 159 -4.43 9.41 -10.93
CA ASN A 159 -5.35 10.00 -9.96
C ASN A 159 -6.72 9.31 -9.97
N ILE A 160 -7.26 8.97 -11.15
CA ILE A 160 -8.49 8.17 -11.27
C ILE A 160 -8.33 6.82 -10.56
N SER A 161 -7.22 6.13 -10.79
CA SER A 161 -6.97 4.84 -10.13
C SER A 161 -6.85 4.97 -8.61
N LYS A 162 -6.27 6.09 -8.11
CA LYS A 162 -6.14 6.34 -6.68
C LYS A 162 -7.46 6.73 -6.01
N ALA A 163 -8.33 7.46 -6.71
CA ALA A 163 -9.71 7.67 -6.28
C ALA A 163 -10.50 6.35 -6.25
N ALA A 164 -10.28 5.47 -7.23
CA ALA A 164 -10.90 4.14 -7.27
C ALA A 164 -10.47 3.25 -6.09
N ASP A 165 -9.18 3.29 -5.65
CA ASP A 165 -8.74 2.60 -4.43
C ASP A 165 -9.55 3.03 -3.20
N MET A 166 -9.82 4.33 -3.04
CA MET A 166 -10.61 4.86 -1.93
C MET A 166 -12.06 4.38 -1.97
N GLN A 167 -12.67 4.32 -3.18
CA GLN A 167 -14.01 3.79 -3.33
C GLN A 167 -14.06 2.28 -3.12
N LEU A 168 -13.04 1.54 -3.58
CA LEU A 168 -12.90 0.11 -3.32
C LEU A 168 -12.87 -0.16 -1.81
N ALA A 169 -12.08 0.60 -1.04
CA ALA A 169 -12.02 0.45 0.41
C ALA A 169 -13.39 0.67 1.07
N ARG A 170 -14.15 1.68 0.65
CA ARG A 170 -15.51 1.94 1.17
C ARG A 170 -16.47 0.80 0.85
N ASN A 171 -16.46 0.31 -0.39
CA ASN A 171 -17.35 -0.78 -0.81
C ASN A 171 -17.05 -2.06 -0.01
N LEU A 172 -15.77 -2.45 0.07
CA LEU A 172 -15.38 -3.66 0.79
C LEU A 172 -15.59 -3.53 2.31
N ALA A 173 -15.43 -2.33 2.88
CA ALA A 173 -15.72 -2.09 4.28
C ALA A 173 -17.21 -2.28 4.62
N VAL A 174 -18.11 -1.87 3.73
CA VAL A 174 -19.56 -2.07 3.89
C VAL A 174 -19.92 -3.54 3.70
N GLU A 175 -19.38 -4.18 2.66
CA GLU A 175 -19.70 -5.57 2.32
C GLU A 175 -19.14 -6.56 3.36
N TRP A 176 -17.89 -6.36 3.84
CA TRP A 176 -17.16 -7.31 4.67
C TRP A 176 -17.11 -6.94 6.16
N GLY A 177 -17.62 -5.76 6.50
CA GLY A 177 -17.74 -5.32 7.90
C GLY A 177 -18.52 -6.30 8.81
N PRO A 178 -19.64 -6.93 8.35
CA PRO A 178 -20.32 -7.96 9.12
C PRO A 178 -19.46 -9.21 9.43
N ASP A 179 -18.39 -9.43 8.65
CA ASP A 179 -17.41 -10.48 8.89
C ASP A 179 -16.20 -9.98 9.71
N ASN A 180 -16.28 -8.77 10.30
CA ASN A 180 -15.22 -8.14 11.08
C ASN A 180 -13.91 -7.95 10.29
N ILE A 181 -14.01 -7.70 8.98
CA ILE A 181 -12.88 -7.38 8.11
C ILE A 181 -12.86 -5.87 7.89
N ARG A 182 -11.74 -5.24 8.19
CA ARG A 182 -11.55 -3.79 8.05
C ARG A 182 -10.76 -3.49 6.78
N VAL A 183 -11.26 -2.56 5.97
CA VAL A 183 -10.60 -2.14 4.74
C VAL A 183 -10.46 -0.63 4.75
N ASN A 184 -9.24 -0.13 4.65
CA ASN A 184 -8.94 1.30 4.69
C ASN A 184 -7.92 1.69 3.63
N CYS A 185 -7.86 2.99 3.33
CA CYS A 185 -6.82 3.59 2.50
C CYS A 185 -5.87 4.44 3.34
N ILE A 186 -4.61 4.52 2.88
CA ILE A 186 -3.70 5.61 3.21
C ILE A 186 -3.55 6.44 1.95
N ALA A 187 -3.63 7.76 2.05
CA ALA A 187 -3.40 8.71 0.97
C ALA A 187 -2.15 9.55 1.27
N PRO A 188 -0.95 9.08 0.89
CA PRO A 188 0.27 9.87 1.05
C PRO A 188 0.27 11.13 0.17
N GLY A 189 0.89 12.19 0.69
CA GLY A 189 1.36 13.31 -0.12
C GLY A 189 2.61 12.96 -0.91
N LEU A 190 3.45 13.95 -1.22
CA LEU A 190 4.75 13.69 -1.82
C LEU A 190 5.69 13.06 -0.79
N ILE A 191 6.13 11.83 -1.06
CA ILE A 191 7.05 11.06 -0.21
C ILE A 191 8.34 10.81 -0.98
N ARG A 192 9.49 10.98 -0.33
CA ARG A 192 10.83 10.78 -0.90
C ARG A 192 11.06 9.30 -1.21
N THR A 193 10.86 8.93 -2.46
CA THR A 193 10.95 7.57 -2.98
C THR A 193 11.48 7.56 -4.41
N ASP A 194 11.96 6.42 -4.87
CA ASP A 194 12.33 6.25 -6.29
C ASP A 194 11.17 6.53 -7.26
N PHE A 195 9.95 6.30 -6.85
CA PHE A 195 8.75 6.58 -7.64
C PHE A 195 8.55 8.08 -7.86
N ALA A 196 8.98 8.91 -6.90
CA ALA A 196 8.80 10.36 -6.91
C ALA A 196 10.07 11.13 -7.31
N LYS A 197 11.17 10.45 -7.70
CA LYS A 197 12.48 11.07 -8.03
C LYS A 197 12.38 12.27 -8.97
N ALA A 198 11.53 12.21 -9.99
CA ALA A 198 11.34 13.31 -10.93
C ALA A 198 10.88 14.63 -10.27
N LEU A 199 10.31 14.55 -9.06
CA LEU A 199 9.88 15.70 -8.26
C LEU A 199 10.81 15.98 -7.10
N THR A 200 11.39 14.94 -6.48
CA THR A 200 12.20 15.08 -5.26
C THR A 200 13.67 15.39 -5.53
N ASP A 201 14.20 14.99 -6.70
CA ASP A 201 15.60 15.25 -7.08
C ASP A 201 15.79 16.61 -7.80
N ASP A 202 14.71 17.28 -8.19
CA ASP A 202 14.73 18.63 -8.74
C ASP A 202 14.57 19.62 -7.57
N PRO A 203 15.62 20.41 -7.21
CA PRO A 203 15.58 21.30 -6.04
C PRO A 203 14.49 22.37 -6.14
N VAL A 204 14.14 22.81 -7.35
CA VAL A 204 13.10 23.84 -7.55
C VAL A 204 11.72 23.24 -7.26
N LYS A 205 11.42 22.08 -7.81
CA LYS A 205 10.14 21.39 -7.57
C LYS A 205 10.02 20.94 -6.13
N ALA A 206 11.08 20.36 -5.56
CA ALA A 206 11.13 19.98 -4.15
C ALA A 206 10.86 21.19 -3.24
N GLY A 207 11.56 22.31 -3.47
CA GLY A 207 11.37 23.55 -2.71
C GLY A 207 9.96 24.12 -2.83
N MET A 208 9.33 24.05 -4.01
CA MET A 208 7.92 24.45 -4.18
C MET A 208 7.00 23.60 -3.29
N VAL A 209 7.14 22.29 -3.32
CA VAL A 209 6.32 21.37 -2.48
C VAL A 209 6.57 21.61 -1.00
N GLU A 210 7.83 21.77 -0.58
CA GLU A 210 8.17 22.06 0.81
C GLU A 210 7.57 23.38 1.28
N ASN A 211 7.61 24.43 0.45
CA ASN A 211 6.99 25.73 0.75
C ASN A 211 5.47 25.67 0.78
N GLU A 212 4.88 24.79 0.01
CA GLU A 212 3.45 24.60 -0.04
C GLU A 212 2.92 23.68 1.08
N THR A 213 3.72 22.79 1.60
CA THR A 213 3.33 21.88 2.68
C THR A 213 3.37 22.60 4.03
N PRO A 214 2.31 22.58 4.85
CA PRO A 214 2.32 23.20 6.19
C PRO A 214 3.47 22.73 7.07
N LEU A 215 3.84 21.44 7.05
CA LEU A 215 4.99 20.91 7.80
C LEU A 215 6.34 21.25 7.17
N ARG A 216 6.37 22.02 6.05
CA ARG A 216 7.59 22.55 5.40
C ARG A 216 8.63 21.48 5.04
N ARG A 217 8.20 20.30 4.71
CA ARG A 217 9.05 19.21 4.24
C ARG A 217 8.32 18.25 3.32
N ILE A 218 9.09 17.55 2.50
CA ILE A 218 8.62 16.33 1.82
C ILE A 218 8.54 15.22 2.87
N GLY A 219 7.55 14.33 2.75
CA GLY A 219 7.43 13.19 3.64
C GLY A 219 8.49 12.11 3.37
N GLU A 220 8.79 11.32 4.38
CA GLU A 220 9.65 10.15 4.27
C GLU A 220 8.80 8.86 4.33
N PRO A 221 9.27 7.72 3.79
CA PRO A 221 8.53 6.45 3.84
C PRO A 221 8.04 6.06 5.24
N ASP A 222 8.81 6.41 6.28
CA ASP A 222 8.47 6.11 7.67
C ASP A 222 7.30 6.94 8.22
N ASP A 223 6.99 8.09 7.61
CA ASP A 223 5.76 8.85 7.92
C ASP A 223 4.49 8.04 7.58
N ILE A 224 4.62 7.03 6.70
CA ILE A 224 3.50 6.19 6.25
C ILE A 224 3.45 4.83 6.97
N GLY A 225 4.62 4.27 7.31
CA GLY A 225 4.73 2.93 7.89
C GLY A 225 3.93 2.76 9.19
N GLY A 226 3.98 3.76 10.09
CA GLY A 226 3.24 3.74 11.35
C GLY A 226 1.72 3.75 11.19
N ILE A 227 1.20 4.41 10.14
CA ILE A 227 -0.22 4.43 9.84
C ILE A 227 -0.70 3.04 9.42
N ALA A 228 0.11 2.31 8.64
CA ALA A 228 -0.21 0.93 8.27
C ALA A 228 -0.32 0.02 9.51
N VAL A 229 0.57 0.18 10.51
CA VAL A 229 0.49 -0.55 11.78
C VAL A 229 -0.78 -0.18 12.56
N LEU A 230 -1.14 1.10 12.63
CA LEU A 230 -2.40 1.54 13.24
C LEU A 230 -3.59 0.82 12.59
N LEU A 231 -3.69 0.88 11.27
CA LEU A 231 -4.82 0.30 10.53
C LEU A 231 -4.85 -1.23 10.59
N ALA A 232 -3.69 -1.88 10.67
CA ALA A 232 -3.57 -3.34 10.76
C ALA A 232 -3.87 -3.91 12.15
N SER A 233 -3.65 -3.11 13.20
CA SER A 233 -3.67 -3.57 14.59
C SER A 233 -5.01 -3.32 15.32
N ALA A 234 -5.08 -3.77 16.58
CA ALA A 234 -6.21 -3.51 17.47
C ALA A 234 -6.39 -2.00 17.79
N ALA A 235 -5.36 -1.17 17.58
CA ALA A 235 -5.47 0.27 17.71
C ALA A 235 -6.46 0.87 16.70
N GLY A 236 -6.55 0.26 15.50
CA GLY A 236 -7.49 0.66 14.45
C GLY A 236 -8.80 -0.14 14.43
N LYS A 237 -9.16 -0.88 15.47
CA LYS A 237 -10.31 -1.81 15.47
C LYS A 237 -11.67 -1.18 15.15
N TYR A 238 -11.80 0.13 15.29
CA TYR A 238 -13.05 0.86 14.97
C TYR A 238 -12.88 1.78 13.75
N ILE A 239 -11.84 1.52 12.92
CA ILE A 239 -11.54 2.28 11.69
C ILE A 239 -11.76 1.34 10.51
N THR A 240 -12.77 1.61 9.68
CA THR A 240 -12.99 0.91 8.40
C THR A 240 -13.63 1.84 7.38
N GLY A 241 -13.38 1.64 6.09
CA GLY A 241 -13.85 2.47 5.00
C GLY A 241 -13.22 3.87 4.92
N GLN A 242 -12.19 4.14 5.73
CA GLN A 242 -11.60 5.47 5.83
C GLN A 242 -10.41 5.62 4.89
N THR A 243 -10.15 6.88 4.49
CA THR A 243 -8.93 7.31 3.82
C THR A 243 -8.16 8.21 4.78
N ILE A 244 -7.03 7.74 5.27
CA ILE A 244 -6.14 8.51 6.14
C ILE A 244 -5.16 9.28 5.27
N VAL A 245 -5.32 10.59 5.23
CA VAL A 245 -4.41 11.50 4.51
C VAL A 245 -3.15 11.72 5.36
N ALA A 246 -1.98 11.54 4.74
CA ALA A 246 -0.67 11.76 5.36
C ALA A 246 0.22 12.54 4.38
N ASP A 247 0.06 13.85 4.37
CA ASP A 247 0.58 14.75 3.35
C ASP A 247 1.25 16.02 3.91
N GLY A 248 1.50 16.04 5.21
CA GLY A 248 2.05 17.23 5.88
C GLY A 248 1.10 18.43 5.92
N GLY A 249 -0.21 18.21 5.67
CA GLY A 249 -1.25 19.25 5.66
C GLY A 249 -1.49 19.90 4.30
N MET A 250 -0.90 19.35 3.22
CA MET A 250 -1.01 19.94 1.88
C MET A 250 -2.46 20.08 1.39
N MET A 251 -3.34 19.14 1.71
CA MET A 251 -4.72 19.10 1.22
C MET A 251 -5.71 19.99 1.98
N ILE A 252 -5.33 20.58 3.10
CA ILE A 252 -6.22 21.39 3.95
C ILE A 252 -5.97 22.91 3.84
N ARG A 253 -5.08 23.33 2.94
CA ARG A 253 -4.75 24.74 2.72
C ARG A 253 -5.47 25.32 1.51
#